data_c7c5124be9643c076b4ac41eaba03fa7
#
_entry.id   c7c5124be9643c076b4ac41eaba03fa7
#
_cell.length_a   1.000
_cell.length_b   1.000
_cell.length_c   1.000
_cell.angle_alpha   90.00
_cell.angle_beta   90.00
_cell.angle_gamma   90.00
#
_symmetry.space_group_name_H-M   'P 1'
#
loop_
_entity.id
_entity.type
_entity.pdbx_description
1 polymer ?
#
loop_
_entity_poly.entity_id
_entity_poly.type
_entity_poly.pdbx_seq_one_letter_code
_entity_poly.pdbx_strand_id
1 'polypeptide(L)'
;MASYSTNEFRSGLKIILDGDPYTIVENEFVKPGKGQAFNRVRIRNLKSGRTLERNFRSGDTVEAADVVESDMQYLYTDGDFWHFMVPDTFEQHTAGKEAMADAAMWLKDGTTCKVMLWNGVPLAVEAPAHVELKIVETDPGVRGDTATGGQKPAKLETGAVVRVPLFINEGEVIRVDTRTGAYLSRGKN
;
A
#
# COMPACT_ATOMS: atom_id res chain seq x y z
N MET A 1 -16.25 2.27 -24.21
CA MET A 1 -15.34 1.91 -23.10
C MET A 1 -14.16 1.11 -23.67
N ALA A 2 -12.96 1.38 -23.19
CA ALA A 2 -11.79 0.64 -23.62
C ALA A 2 -11.86 -0.81 -23.11
N SER A 3 -11.41 -1.75 -23.93
CA SER A 3 -11.34 -3.16 -23.60
C SER A 3 -10.00 -3.74 -24.04
N TYR A 4 -9.59 -4.83 -23.40
CA TYR A 4 -8.40 -5.56 -23.75
C TYR A 4 -8.77 -6.96 -24.23
N SER A 5 -8.09 -7.44 -25.26
CA SER A 5 -8.17 -8.85 -25.66
C SER A 5 -7.07 -9.65 -24.95
N THR A 6 -7.22 -10.97 -24.94
CA THR A 6 -6.28 -11.86 -24.25
C THR A 6 -4.83 -11.75 -24.74
N ASN A 7 -4.62 -11.38 -26.01
CA ASN A 7 -3.28 -11.18 -26.56
C ASN A 7 -2.58 -9.91 -26.05
N GLU A 8 -3.33 -9.01 -25.42
CA GLU A 8 -2.79 -7.79 -24.79
C GLU A 8 -2.49 -7.98 -23.30
N PHE A 9 -2.86 -9.12 -22.73
CA PHE A 9 -2.69 -9.37 -21.29
C PHE A 9 -1.21 -9.39 -20.92
N ARG A 10 -0.89 -8.64 -19.89
CA ARG A 10 0.46 -8.57 -19.31
C ARG A 10 0.36 -8.21 -17.82
N SER A 11 1.41 -8.50 -17.08
CA SER A 11 1.51 -8.08 -15.67
C SER A 11 1.37 -6.56 -15.55
N GLY A 12 0.60 -6.12 -14.58
CA GLY A 12 0.33 -4.71 -14.32
C GLY A 12 -0.90 -4.14 -15.02
N LEU A 13 -1.49 -4.85 -15.99
CA LEU A 13 -2.69 -4.40 -16.68
C LEU A 13 -3.88 -4.32 -15.73
N LYS A 14 -4.64 -3.23 -15.81
CA LYS A 14 -5.81 -2.99 -14.96
C LYS A 14 -7.09 -3.30 -15.73
N ILE A 15 -7.88 -4.22 -15.21
CA ILE A 15 -9.11 -4.72 -15.84
C ILE A 15 -10.27 -4.67 -14.88
N ILE A 16 -11.49 -4.66 -15.42
CA ILE A 16 -12.72 -4.81 -14.66
C ILE A 16 -13.25 -6.24 -14.84
N LEU A 17 -13.55 -6.89 -13.75
CA LEU A 17 -14.13 -8.23 -13.74
C LEU A 17 -15.19 -8.29 -12.65
N ASP A 18 -16.42 -8.71 -13.03
CA ASP A 18 -17.56 -8.78 -12.10
C ASP A 18 -17.80 -7.46 -11.35
N GLY A 19 -17.56 -6.33 -12.02
CA GLY A 19 -17.78 -4.99 -11.47
C GLY A 19 -16.65 -4.44 -10.59
N ASP A 20 -15.60 -5.22 -10.35
CA ASP A 20 -14.46 -4.82 -9.53
C ASP A 20 -13.19 -4.60 -10.36
N PRO A 21 -12.31 -3.68 -9.92
CA PRO A 21 -11.02 -3.50 -10.56
C PRO A 21 -10.02 -4.54 -10.09
N TYR A 22 -9.29 -5.11 -11.05
CA TYR A 22 -8.22 -6.09 -10.82
C TYR A 22 -6.94 -5.64 -11.51
N THR A 23 -5.81 -6.09 -11.00
CA THR A 23 -4.54 -6.03 -11.72
C THR A 23 -4.10 -7.44 -12.12
N ILE A 24 -3.60 -7.59 -13.32
CA ILE A 24 -2.99 -8.83 -13.77
C ILE A 24 -1.63 -8.95 -13.08
N VAL A 25 -1.45 -10.02 -12.32
CA VAL A 25 -0.18 -10.34 -11.64
C VAL A 25 0.69 -11.21 -12.54
N GLU A 26 0.09 -12.21 -13.17
CA GLU A 26 0.78 -13.17 -14.02
C GLU A 26 -0.14 -13.64 -15.14
N ASN A 27 0.38 -13.77 -16.34
CA ASN A 27 -0.34 -14.27 -17.49
C ASN A 27 0.48 -15.35 -18.18
N GLU A 28 -0.14 -16.51 -18.37
CA GLU A 28 0.45 -17.66 -19.06
C GLU A 28 -0.44 -18.06 -20.24
N PHE A 29 0.13 -18.07 -21.44
CA PHE A 29 -0.56 -18.60 -22.61
C PHE A 29 -0.40 -20.11 -22.66
N VAL A 30 -1.52 -20.84 -22.68
CA VAL A 30 -1.55 -22.30 -22.71
C VAL A 30 -2.17 -22.78 -24.01
N LYS A 31 -1.40 -23.58 -24.74
CA LYS A 31 -1.88 -24.23 -25.99
C LYS A 31 -1.87 -25.74 -25.77
N PRO A 32 -3.01 -26.34 -25.39
CA PRO A 32 -3.07 -27.79 -25.18
C PRO A 32 -2.98 -28.56 -26.47
N GLY A 33 -2.53 -29.80 -26.41
CA GLY A 33 -2.46 -30.68 -27.59
C GLY A 33 -3.83 -31.04 -28.18
N LYS A 34 -4.84 -31.05 -27.30
CA LYS A 34 -6.26 -31.18 -27.69
C LYS A 34 -7.06 -30.09 -26.99
N GLY A 35 -7.87 -29.37 -27.74
CA GLY A 35 -8.70 -28.29 -27.22
C GLY A 35 -8.23 -26.91 -27.65
N GLN A 36 -8.96 -25.90 -27.16
CA GLN A 36 -8.76 -24.52 -27.53
C GLN A 36 -7.68 -23.88 -26.66
N ALA A 37 -6.85 -23.04 -27.27
CA ALA A 37 -5.87 -22.23 -26.53
C ALA A 37 -6.55 -21.29 -25.54
N PHE A 38 -5.92 -21.05 -24.39
CA PHE A 38 -6.44 -20.17 -23.37
C PHE A 38 -5.30 -19.46 -22.62
N ASN A 39 -5.65 -18.40 -21.93
CA ASN A 39 -4.75 -17.71 -21.01
C ASN A 39 -5.12 -18.09 -19.57
N ARG A 40 -4.14 -18.56 -18.81
CA ARG A 40 -4.25 -18.74 -17.37
C ARG A 40 -3.72 -17.49 -16.72
N VAL A 41 -4.58 -16.77 -16.02
CA VAL A 41 -4.27 -15.44 -15.51
C VAL A 41 -4.44 -15.40 -14.00
N ARG A 42 -3.38 -15.01 -13.30
CA ARG A 42 -3.47 -14.71 -11.87
C ARG A 42 -3.74 -13.22 -11.73
N ILE A 43 -4.82 -12.89 -11.07
CA ILE A 43 -5.30 -11.52 -10.89
C ILE A 43 -5.48 -11.20 -9.42
N ARG A 44 -5.27 -9.94 -9.06
CA ARG A 44 -5.48 -9.45 -7.71
C ARG A 44 -6.56 -8.38 -7.70
N ASN A 45 -7.58 -8.57 -6.85
CA ASN A 45 -8.63 -7.59 -6.62
C ASN A 45 -8.02 -6.37 -5.93
N LEU A 46 -8.18 -5.19 -6.52
CA LEU A 46 -7.58 -3.96 -6.00
C LEU A 46 -8.35 -3.38 -4.80
N LYS A 47 -9.58 -3.82 -4.56
CA LYS A 47 -10.35 -3.44 -3.36
C LYS A 47 -10.00 -4.33 -2.17
N SER A 48 -10.02 -5.65 -2.36
CA SER A 48 -9.84 -6.63 -1.27
C SER A 48 -8.40 -7.10 -1.08
N GLY A 49 -7.56 -6.91 -2.09
CA GLY A 49 -6.19 -7.43 -2.11
C GLY A 49 -6.08 -8.94 -2.37
N ARG A 50 -7.20 -9.64 -2.51
CA ARG A 50 -7.21 -11.09 -2.74
C ARG A 50 -6.77 -11.42 -4.16
N THR A 51 -5.97 -12.48 -4.26
CA THR A 51 -5.51 -13.01 -5.55
C THR A 51 -6.31 -14.25 -5.89
N LEU A 52 -6.68 -14.36 -7.16
CA LEU A 52 -7.33 -15.56 -7.70
C LEU A 52 -6.78 -15.87 -9.10
N GLU A 53 -6.97 -17.10 -9.52
CA GLU A 53 -6.61 -17.55 -10.87
C GLU A 53 -7.87 -17.69 -11.72
N ARG A 54 -7.81 -17.21 -12.95
CA ARG A 54 -8.91 -17.33 -13.89
C ARG A 54 -8.38 -17.65 -15.29
N ASN A 55 -9.12 -18.49 -16.00
CA ASN A 55 -8.83 -18.86 -17.39
C ASN A 55 -9.70 -18.05 -18.33
N PHE A 56 -9.09 -17.51 -19.37
CA PHE A 56 -9.77 -16.81 -20.47
C PHE A 56 -9.50 -17.54 -21.77
N ARG A 57 -10.53 -17.73 -22.59
CA ARG A 57 -10.35 -18.30 -23.91
C ARG A 57 -9.58 -17.32 -24.79
N SER A 58 -8.76 -17.85 -25.68
CA SER A 58 -8.09 -17.03 -26.67
C SER A 58 -9.10 -16.23 -27.48
N GLY A 59 -8.94 -14.91 -27.51
CA GLY A 59 -9.87 -13.99 -28.19
C GLY A 59 -10.95 -13.39 -27.27
N ASP A 60 -11.07 -13.83 -26.04
CA ASP A 60 -11.94 -13.15 -25.05
C ASP A 60 -11.48 -11.71 -24.82
N THR A 61 -12.41 -10.85 -24.46
CA THR A 61 -12.15 -9.45 -24.11
C THR A 61 -12.60 -9.16 -22.68
N VAL A 62 -11.91 -8.25 -22.03
CA VAL A 62 -12.27 -7.71 -20.70
C VAL A 62 -12.27 -6.19 -20.77
N GLU A 63 -13.11 -5.57 -19.95
CA GLU A 63 -13.17 -4.12 -19.84
C GLU A 63 -11.90 -3.59 -19.16
N ALA A 64 -11.36 -2.48 -19.66
CA ALA A 64 -10.25 -1.79 -19.03
C ALA A 64 -10.72 -1.03 -17.77
N ALA A 65 -9.96 -1.09 -16.71
CA ALA A 65 -10.23 -0.31 -15.51
C ALA A 65 -9.50 1.04 -15.59
N ASP A 66 -10.22 2.13 -15.32
CA ASP A 66 -9.63 3.47 -15.20
C ASP A 66 -9.03 3.63 -13.79
N VAL A 67 -7.84 3.07 -13.61
CA VAL A 67 -7.08 3.13 -12.37
C VAL A 67 -5.82 3.95 -12.62
N VAL A 68 -5.67 5.02 -11.84
CA VAL A 68 -4.54 5.95 -11.91
C VAL A 68 -3.84 5.97 -10.56
N GLU A 69 -2.52 5.95 -10.55
CA GLU A 69 -1.69 6.13 -9.37
C GLU A 69 -1.19 7.58 -9.32
N SER A 70 -1.34 8.24 -8.18
CA SER A 70 -0.94 9.62 -7.98
C SER A 70 -0.23 9.79 -6.66
N ASP A 71 0.84 10.59 -6.65
CA ASP A 71 1.49 11.02 -5.42
C ASP A 71 0.67 12.15 -4.80
N MET A 72 0.27 11.96 -3.55
CA MET A 72 -0.53 12.94 -2.82
C MET A 72 0.06 13.21 -1.44
N GLN A 73 -0.15 14.42 -0.96
CA GLN A 73 0.23 14.82 0.39
C GLN A 73 -0.89 14.53 1.37
N TYR A 74 -0.59 13.80 2.44
CA TYR A 74 -1.52 13.60 3.53
C TYR A 74 -1.72 14.88 4.31
N LEU A 75 -2.96 15.27 4.54
CA LEU A 75 -3.32 16.49 5.26
C LEU A 75 -3.69 16.20 6.71
N TYR A 76 -4.81 15.49 6.93
CA TYR A 76 -5.34 15.20 8.25
C TYR A 76 -6.37 14.08 8.20
N THR A 77 -6.75 13.60 9.38
CA THR A 77 -7.91 12.70 9.54
C THR A 77 -8.93 13.31 10.49
N ASP A 78 -10.20 13.04 10.22
CA ASP A 78 -11.30 13.36 11.13
C ASP A 78 -11.72 12.14 11.99
N GLY A 79 -11.00 11.02 11.88
CA GLY A 79 -11.26 9.78 12.58
C GLY A 79 -11.95 8.72 11.69
N ASP A 80 -12.80 9.15 10.78
CA ASP A 80 -13.52 8.26 9.85
C ASP A 80 -12.92 8.26 8.45
N PHE A 81 -12.35 9.40 8.05
CA PHE A 81 -11.77 9.61 6.73
C PHE A 81 -10.39 10.24 6.84
N TRP A 82 -9.58 10.02 5.80
CA TRP A 82 -8.25 10.59 5.65
C TRP A 82 -8.21 11.46 4.40
N HIS A 83 -7.69 12.68 4.54
CA HIS A 83 -7.73 13.69 3.52
C HIS A 83 -6.36 13.90 2.89
N PHE A 84 -6.33 13.93 1.56
CA PHE A 84 -5.12 14.05 0.77
C PHE A 84 -5.26 15.18 -0.24
N MET A 85 -4.13 15.70 -0.70
CA MET A 85 -4.07 16.76 -1.67
C MET A 85 -3.02 16.46 -2.73
N VAL A 86 -3.36 16.69 -3.99
CA VAL A 86 -2.39 16.69 -5.08
C VAL A 86 -1.56 17.98 -4.97
N PRO A 87 -0.21 17.92 -4.82
CA PRO A 87 0.60 19.12 -4.53
C PRO A 87 0.51 20.20 -5.61
N ASP A 88 0.44 19.81 -6.88
CA ASP A 88 0.49 20.75 -8.01
C ASP A 88 -0.83 21.46 -8.26
N THR A 89 -1.94 20.77 -8.09
CA THR A 89 -3.28 21.26 -8.44
C THR A 89 -4.11 21.65 -7.21
N PHE A 90 -3.67 21.28 -6.01
CA PHE A 90 -4.40 21.44 -4.75
C PHE A 90 -5.74 20.70 -4.71
N GLU A 91 -5.98 19.80 -5.66
CA GLU A 91 -7.15 18.94 -5.68
C GLU A 91 -7.14 18.01 -4.48
N GLN A 92 -8.26 17.94 -3.75
CA GLN A 92 -8.39 17.14 -2.55
C GLN A 92 -9.14 15.83 -2.83
N HIS A 93 -8.69 14.77 -2.17
CA HIS A 93 -9.31 13.45 -2.21
C HIS A 93 -9.46 12.91 -0.80
N THR A 94 -10.51 12.14 -0.59
CA THR A 94 -10.84 11.56 0.72
C THR A 94 -10.83 10.05 0.62
N ALA A 95 -10.03 9.41 1.48
CA ALA A 95 -9.93 7.96 1.57
C ALA A 95 -10.66 7.44 2.80
N GLY A 96 -11.42 6.36 2.62
CA GLY A 96 -12.06 5.66 3.71
C GLY A 96 -11.13 4.63 4.36
N LYS A 97 -11.59 4.01 5.42
CA LYS A 97 -10.84 3.05 6.23
C LYS A 97 -10.32 1.85 5.42
N GLU A 98 -11.11 1.34 4.48
CA GLU A 98 -10.71 0.20 3.63
C GLU A 98 -9.54 0.58 2.71
N ALA A 99 -9.59 1.77 2.10
CA ALA A 99 -8.52 2.26 1.24
C ALA A 99 -7.22 2.52 2.02
N MET A 100 -7.33 3.00 3.25
CA MET A 100 -6.18 3.27 4.11
C MET A 100 -5.48 2.00 4.58
N ALA A 101 -6.23 0.96 4.94
CA ALA A 101 -5.70 -0.27 5.52
C ALA A 101 -4.65 0.05 6.62
N ASP A 102 -3.45 -0.50 6.50
CA ASP A 102 -2.37 -0.27 7.48
C ASP A 102 -1.61 1.05 7.29
N ALA A 103 -1.85 1.77 6.19
CA ALA A 103 -1.12 3.02 5.92
C ALA A 103 -1.38 4.09 6.97
N ALA A 104 -2.57 4.13 7.56
CA ALA A 104 -2.96 5.14 8.55
C ALA A 104 -2.00 5.23 9.74
N MET A 105 -1.44 4.11 10.18
CA MET A 105 -0.54 4.08 11.34
C MET A 105 0.83 4.72 11.10
N TRP A 106 1.16 5.03 9.85
CA TRP A 106 2.48 5.55 9.46
C TRP A 106 2.47 7.00 8.99
N LEU A 107 1.28 7.60 8.81
CA LEU A 107 1.17 8.91 8.21
C LEU A 107 1.09 10.03 9.24
N LYS A 108 1.96 11.00 9.12
CA LYS A 108 1.85 12.30 9.78
C LYS A 108 1.63 13.39 8.74
N ASP A 109 1.14 14.53 9.17
CA ASP A 109 0.84 15.67 8.30
C ASP A 109 2.01 15.98 7.37
N GLY A 110 1.72 16.16 6.10
CA GLY A 110 2.72 16.49 5.09
C GLY A 110 3.40 15.28 4.44
N THR A 111 3.15 14.05 4.88
CA THR A 111 3.73 12.86 4.29
C THR A 111 3.20 12.64 2.86
N THR A 112 4.10 12.43 1.91
CA THR A 112 3.73 12.07 0.53
C THR A 112 3.47 10.58 0.44
N CYS A 113 2.30 10.22 -0.07
CA CYS A 113 1.85 8.84 -0.25
C CYS A 113 1.50 8.58 -1.71
N LYS A 114 1.48 7.31 -2.08
CA LYS A 114 0.90 6.89 -3.35
C LYS A 114 -0.56 6.56 -3.14
N VAL A 115 -1.42 7.20 -3.90
CA VAL A 115 -2.88 6.97 -3.85
C VAL A 115 -3.32 6.41 -5.18
N MET A 116 -3.95 5.25 -5.13
CA MET A 116 -4.54 4.61 -6.30
C MET A 116 -5.99 5.07 -6.42
N LEU A 117 -6.33 5.68 -7.55
CA LEU A 117 -7.67 6.18 -7.84
C LEU A 117 -8.36 5.28 -8.86
N TRP A 118 -9.60 4.92 -8.58
CA TRP A 118 -10.49 4.26 -9.53
C TRP A 118 -11.69 5.15 -9.79
N ASN A 119 -11.82 5.59 -11.04
CA ASN A 119 -12.83 6.59 -11.43
C ASN A 119 -12.79 7.83 -10.52
N GLY A 120 -11.59 8.28 -10.16
CA GLY A 120 -11.38 9.48 -9.33
C GLY A 120 -11.57 9.27 -7.83
N VAL A 121 -11.88 8.06 -7.38
CA VAL A 121 -12.10 7.75 -5.95
C VAL A 121 -10.90 6.96 -5.41
N PRO A 122 -10.34 7.35 -4.24
CA PRO A 122 -9.26 6.59 -3.62
C PRO A 122 -9.65 5.14 -3.34
N LEU A 123 -8.89 4.22 -3.93
CA LEU A 123 -9.08 2.78 -3.81
C LEU A 123 -8.11 2.16 -2.83
N ALA A 124 -6.88 2.64 -2.82
CA ALA A 124 -5.81 2.19 -1.94
C ALA A 124 -4.80 3.31 -1.72
N VAL A 125 -4.29 3.38 -0.49
CA VAL A 125 -3.24 4.33 -0.10
C VAL A 125 -2.02 3.53 0.35
N GLU A 126 -0.86 3.86 -0.21
CA GLU A 126 0.41 3.24 0.15
C GLU A 126 1.30 4.27 0.83
N ALA A 127 1.71 3.98 2.07
CA ALA A 127 2.67 4.79 2.79
C ALA A 127 4.05 4.69 2.13
N PRO A 128 4.94 5.69 2.34
CA PRO A 128 6.34 5.54 1.93
C PRO A 128 6.95 4.28 2.53
N ALA A 129 7.91 3.67 1.84
CA ALA A 129 8.58 2.45 2.31
C ALA A 129 9.24 2.64 3.68
N HIS A 130 9.71 3.84 3.95
CA HIS A 130 10.34 4.23 5.21
C HIS A 130 9.75 5.55 5.69
N VAL A 131 9.54 5.65 7.01
CA VAL A 131 9.07 6.88 7.66
C VAL A 131 9.96 7.22 8.85
N GLU A 132 10.08 8.50 9.16
CA GLU A 132 10.74 8.99 10.37
C GLU A 132 9.66 9.51 11.31
N LEU A 133 9.55 8.89 12.48
CA LEU A 133 8.52 9.19 13.47
C LEU A 133 9.11 9.33 14.85
N LYS A 134 8.55 10.27 15.62
CA LYS A 134 8.97 10.52 17.00
C LYS A 134 8.34 9.53 17.96
N ILE A 135 9.12 9.05 18.91
CA ILE A 135 8.64 8.21 19.99
C ILE A 135 7.99 9.11 21.06
N VAL A 136 6.73 8.84 21.36
CA VAL A 136 5.97 9.59 22.38
C VAL A 136 5.89 8.87 23.70
N GLU A 137 6.10 7.54 23.72
CA GLU A 137 6.06 6.73 24.93
C GLU A 137 6.93 5.49 24.77
N THR A 138 7.84 5.27 25.68
CA THR A 138 8.64 4.04 25.81
C THR A 138 9.29 4.00 27.19
N ASP A 139 9.77 2.83 27.60
CA ASP A 139 10.54 2.69 28.82
C ASP A 139 11.89 3.43 28.71
N PRO A 140 12.47 3.91 29.85
CA PRO A 140 13.76 4.57 29.83
C PRO A 140 14.84 3.71 29.18
N GLY A 141 15.78 4.36 28.47
CA GLY A 141 16.91 3.69 27.86
C GLY A 141 17.84 3.06 28.90
N VAL A 142 18.32 1.85 28.64
CA VAL A 142 19.23 1.13 29.49
C VAL A 142 20.62 1.13 28.87
N ARG A 143 21.62 1.61 29.60
CA ARG A 143 23.02 1.61 29.16
C ARG A 143 23.62 0.20 29.34
N GLY A 144 24.37 -0.26 28.36
CA GLY A 144 25.18 -1.46 28.43
C GLY A 144 24.49 -2.76 28.01
N ASP A 145 23.25 -2.70 27.57
CA ASP A 145 22.47 -3.90 27.21
C ASP A 145 22.49 -4.22 25.70
N THR A 146 23.52 -3.78 25.01
CA THR A 146 23.71 -4.06 23.58
C THR A 146 24.12 -5.52 23.32
N ALA A 147 24.57 -6.22 24.34
CA ALA A 147 25.11 -7.59 24.21
C ALA A 147 24.03 -8.67 24.05
N THR A 148 22.79 -8.40 24.42
CA THR A 148 21.70 -9.39 24.40
C THR A 148 20.69 -9.18 23.28
N GLY A 149 20.81 -8.10 22.49
CA GLY A 149 19.89 -7.82 21.38
C GLY A 149 18.43 -7.64 21.81
N GLY A 150 18.18 -7.30 23.05
CA GLY A 150 16.84 -7.08 23.61
C GLY A 150 16.13 -5.89 22.95
N GLN A 151 14.82 -6.00 22.85
CA GLN A 151 13.95 -4.96 22.31
C GLN A 151 12.83 -4.67 23.28
N LYS A 152 12.30 -3.45 23.17
CA LYS A 152 11.16 -2.99 23.96
C LYS A 152 10.12 -2.34 23.05
N PRO A 153 8.83 -2.29 23.45
CA PRO A 153 7.82 -1.58 22.69
C PRO A 153 8.02 -0.05 22.83
N ALA A 154 7.76 0.66 21.74
CA ALA A 154 7.74 2.11 21.72
C ALA A 154 6.51 2.58 20.92
N LYS A 155 5.77 3.53 21.49
CA LYS A 155 4.63 4.16 20.84
C LYS A 155 5.09 5.38 20.07
N LEU A 156 4.73 5.45 18.80
CA LEU A 156 5.07 6.56 17.92
C LEU A 156 3.99 7.62 17.90
N GLU A 157 4.34 8.81 17.42
CA GLU A 157 3.44 9.97 17.33
C GLU A 157 2.16 9.71 16.53
N THR A 158 2.19 8.72 15.62
CA THR A 158 1.02 8.29 14.84
C THR A 158 0.14 7.26 15.55
N GLY A 159 0.52 6.83 16.75
CA GLY A 159 -0.16 5.79 17.50
C GLY A 159 0.34 4.37 17.21
N ALA A 160 1.18 4.17 16.22
CA ALA A 160 1.78 2.87 15.95
C ALA A 160 2.73 2.45 17.07
N VAL A 161 2.75 1.15 17.37
CA VAL A 161 3.69 0.56 18.34
C VAL A 161 4.68 -0.29 17.59
N VAL A 162 5.97 -0.02 17.79
CA VAL A 162 7.06 -0.76 17.17
C VAL A 162 8.04 -1.25 18.23
N ARG A 163 8.82 -2.27 17.89
CA ARG A 163 9.88 -2.75 18.78
C ARG A 163 11.20 -2.04 18.45
N VAL A 164 11.81 -1.49 19.49
CA VAL A 164 13.06 -0.72 19.36
C VAL A 164 14.14 -1.31 20.28
N PRO A 165 15.43 -1.03 19.99
CA PRO A 165 16.52 -1.38 20.91
C PRO A 165 16.33 -0.76 22.29
N LEU A 166 16.83 -1.42 23.33
CA LEU A 166 16.66 -0.98 24.72
C LEU A 166 17.25 0.41 25.02
N PHE A 167 18.26 0.85 24.26
CA PHE A 167 18.91 2.15 24.46
C PHE A 167 18.14 3.36 23.94
N ILE A 168 17.06 3.13 23.21
CA ILE A 168 16.25 4.22 22.64
C ILE A 168 15.40 4.88 23.71
N ASN A 169 15.34 6.21 23.71
CA ASN A 169 14.60 7.01 24.68
C ASN A 169 13.36 7.66 24.06
N GLU A 170 12.41 7.99 24.92
CA GLU A 170 11.27 8.84 24.57
C GLU A 170 11.76 10.18 24.02
N GLY A 171 11.08 10.69 22.99
CA GLY A 171 11.44 11.93 22.31
C GLY A 171 12.40 11.76 21.14
N GLU A 172 13.04 10.60 21.00
CA GLU A 172 13.89 10.34 19.84
C GLU A 172 13.06 10.09 18.57
N VAL A 173 13.60 10.53 17.43
CA VAL A 173 13.04 10.23 16.11
C VAL A 173 13.72 8.98 15.59
N ILE A 174 12.92 8.03 15.12
CA ILE A 174 13.40 6.77 14.56
C ILE A 174 12.91 6.58 13.13
N ARG A 175 13.68 5.83 12.38
CA ARG A 175 13.33 5.39 11.02
C ARG A 175 12.76 3.98 11.07
N VAL A 176 11.61 3.79 10.46
CA VAL A 176 10.86 2.52 10.48
C VAL A 176 10.53 2.08 9.06
N ASP A 177 10.64 0.79 8.81
CA ASP A 177 10.14 0.16 7.58
C ASP A 177 8.62 -0.03 7.72
N THR A 178 7.84 0.63 6.87
CA THR A 178 6.37 0.60 6.96
C THR A 178 5.77 -0.74 6.52
N ARG A 179 6.50 -1.54 5.74
CA ARG A 179 6.02 -2.85 5.27
C ARG A 179 6.09 -3.91 6.36
N THR A 180 7.10 -3.84 7.20
CA THR A 180 7.36 -4.84 8.24
C THR A 180 7.10 -4.32 9.65
N GLY A 181 7.04 -2.99 9.83
CA GLY A 181 6.99 -2.36 11.14
C GLY A 181 8.32 -2.39 11.90
N ALA A 182 9.42 -2.72 11.22
CA ALA A 182 10.72 -2.90 11.84
C ALA A 182 11.46 -1.58 12.03
N TYR A 183 12.07 -1.40 13.21
CA TYR A 183 13.04 -0.35 13.46
C TYR A 183 14.26 -0.53 12.55
N LEU A 184 14.68 0.54 11.90
CA LEU A 184 15.86 0.53 11.03
C LEU A 184 17.05 1.28 11.66
N SER A 185 16.83 2.47 12.15
CA SER A 185 17.87 3.31 12.71
C SER A 185 17.27 4.51 13.46
N ARG A 186 18.12 5.28 14.15
CA ARG A 186 17.74 6.61 14.59
C ARG A 186 17.50 7.49 13.36
N GLY A 187 16.47 8.34 13.43
CA GLY A 187 16.18 9.33 12.41
C GLY A 187 17.03 10.58 12.56
N LYS A 188 16.85 11.51 11.65
CA LYS A 188 17.42 12.83 11.74
C LYS A 188 16.46 13.74 12.53
N ASN A 189 16.99 14.45 13.52
CA ASN A 189 16.28 15.53 14.22
C ASN A 189 16.11 16.75 13.33
#